data_5ac6a105dda10d4d7c6b5aa7b0099745
#
_entry.id   5ac6a105dda10d4d7c6b5aa7b0099745
#
_cell.length_a   1.000
_cell.length_b   1.000
_cell.length_c   1.000
_cell.angle_alpha   90.00
_cell.angle_beta   90.00
_cell.angle_gamma   90.00
#
_symmetry.space_group_name_H-M   'P 1'
#
loop_
_entity.id
_entity.type
_entity.pdbx_description
1 polymer ?
#
loop_
_entity_poly.entity_id
_entity_poly.type
_entity_poly.pdbx_seq_one_letter_code
_entity_poly.pdbx_strand_id
1 'polypeptide(L)'
;MSAVLEAFPGAQRALFRRYHIGGCSQCGFQPTETLGQVCERNGNLDVAEVLAHIRSSHEQDAKILIEPKELAEWWKQDSSVRLVDVRSREEFEAVNIAGSQLLSQDVMRQIMGDGSNARPLVIVDHQGKTALDAVAYFMGHGLQNVRCLRGGIDAWAQEAEPTMRRYKLG
;
A
#
# COMPACT_ATOMS: atom_id res chain seq x y z
N MET A 1 7.44 -19.06 -2.71
CA MET A 1 6.84 -17.77 -2.25
C MET A 1 6.49 -16.85 -3.40
N SER A 2 7.20 -16.85 -4.53
CA SER A 2 6.88 -15.97 -5.69
C SER A 2 5.42 -16.02 -6.10
N ALA A 3 4.85 -17.21 -6.31
CA ALA A 3 3.44 -17.38 -6.68
C ALA A 3 2.46 -16.83 -5.61
N VAL A 4 2.81 -16.93 -4.33
CA VAL A 4 1.99 -16.37 -3.23
C VAL A 4 2.01 -14.84 -3.27
N LEU A 5 3.18 -14.23 -3.49
CA LEU A 5 3.30 -12.77 -3.58
C LEU A 5 2.69 -12.20 -4.86
N GLU A 6 2.69 -12.97 -5.94
CA GLU A 6 2.02 -12.61 -7.20
C GLU A 6 0.49 -12.62 -7.02
N ALA A 7 -0.06 -13.68 -6.41
CA ALA A 7 -1.50 -13.81 -6.16
C ALA A 7 -2.00 -12.87 -5.04
N PHE A 8 -1.15 -12.60 -4.05
CA PHE A 8 -1.47 -11.79 -2.86
C PHE A 8 -0.34 -10.80 -2.57
N PRO A 9 -0.31 -9.63 -3.22
CA PRO A 9 0.77 -8.64 -3.05
C PRO A 9 1.02 -8.20 -1.59
N GLY A 10 -0.02 -8.23 -0.75
CA GLY A 10 0.06 -7.94 0.69
C GLY A 10 0.50 -9.12 1.58
N ALA A 11 0.81 -10.31 1.00
CA ALA A 11 1.07 -11.52 1.78
C ALA A 11 2.27 -11.37 2.73
N GLN A 12 3.35 -10.70 2.32
CA GLN A 12 4.51 -10.46 3.20
C GLN A 12 4.11 -9.66 4.44
N ARG A 13 3.32 -8.60 4.27
CA ARG A 13 2.79 -7.79 5.38
C ARG A 13 1.86 -8.63 6.27
N ALA A 14 0.97 -9.43 5.71
CA ALA A 14 0.09 -10.31 6.45
C ALA A 14 0.87 -11.32 7.31
N LEU A 15 1.89 -11.95 6.74
CA LEU A 15 2.79 -12.86 7.43
C LEU A 15 3.56 -12.17 8.56
N PHE A 16 4.07 -10.98 8.33
CA PHE A 16 4.78 -10.23 9.35
C PHE A 16 3.88 -9.81 10.51
N ARG A 17 2.69 -9.26 10.22
CA ARG A 17 1.78 -8.75 11.26
C ARG A 17 1.30 -9.81 12.24
N ARG A 18 1.07 -11.04 11.80
CA ARG A 18 0.53 -12.11 12.66
C ARG A 18 1.59 -13.08 13.15
N TYR A 19 2.57 -13.39 12.31
CA TYR A 19 3.54 -14.46 12.58
C TYR A 19 4.98 -13.96 12.72
N HIS A 20 5.20 -12.64 12.55
CA HIS A 20 6.53 -11.99 12.53
C HIS A 20 7.50 -12.56 11.48
N ILE A 21 6.96 -13.13 10.38
CA ILE A 21 7.73 -13.69 9.27
C ILE A 21 7.98 -12.60 8.21
N GLY A 22 9.25 -12.39 7.84
CA GLY A 22 9.64 -11.49 6.74
C GLY A 22 9.96 -10.05 7.14
N GLY A 23 10.08 -9.76 8.44
CA GLY A 23 10.42 -8.42 8.95
C GLY A 23 11.92 -8.11 8.98
N CYS A 24 12.78 -9.10 8.80
CA CYS A 24 14.23 -8.92 8.75
C CYS A 24 14.85 -9.86 7.70
N SER A 25 16.12 -9.62 7.34
CA SER A 25 16.84 -10.43 6.36
C SER A 25 17.05 -11.90 6.80
N GLN A 26 17.03 -12.17 8.11
CA GLN A 26 17.21 -13.51 8.67
C GLN A 26 15.88 -14.27 8.85
N CYS A 27 14.78 -13.58 9.12
CA CYS A 27 13.46 -14.18 9.28
C CYS A 27 12.62 -14.12 8.00
N GLY A 28 13.21 -13.64 6.91
CA GLY A 28 12.60 -13.59 5.59
C GLY A 28 12.46 -14.97 4.96
N PHE A 29 11.87 -15.00 3.79
CA PHE A 29 11.76 -16.19 2.95
C PHE A 29 12.37 -15.93 1.58
N GLN A 30 12.85 -16.98 0.94
CA GLN A 30 13.38 -16.91 -0.42
C GLN A 30 12.22 -17.00 -1.43
N PRO A 31 12.33 -16.36 -2.59
CA PRO A 31 11.32 -16.46 -3.65
C PRO A 31 11.04 -17.91 -4.09
N THR A 32 12.06 -18.77 -4.01
CA THR A 32 12.00 -20.18 -4.40
C THR A 32 11.37 -21.10 -3.36
N GLU A 33 11.23 -20.67 -2.09
CA GLU A 33 10.56 -21.44 -1.06
C GLU A 33 9.06 -21.58 -1.32
N THR A 34 8.47 -22.67 -0.87
CA THR A 34 7.01 -22.82 -0.79
C THR A 34 6.48 -22.25 0.52
N LEU A 35 5.18 -21.92 0.57
CA LEU A 35 4.54 -21.51 1.82
C LEU A 35 4.66 -22.57 2.91
N GLY A 36 4.58 -23.88 2.52
CA GLY A 36 4.75 -25.00 3.44
C GLY A 36 6.13 -24.99 4.11
N GLN A 37 7.22 -24.80 3.34
CA GLN A 37 8.59 -24.72 3.88
C GLN A 37 8.76 -23.52 4.82
N VAL A 38 8.14 -22.38 4.48
CA VAL A 38 8.15 -21.21 5.36
C VAL A 38 7.42 -21.50 6.67
N CYS A 39 6.26 -22.15 6.62
CA CYS A 39 5.49 -22.54 7.80
C CYS A 39 6.25 -23.52 8.68
N GLU A 40 6.85 -24.57 8.10
CA GLU A 40 7.64 -25.59 8.81
C GLU A 40 8.79 -24.95 9.58
N ARG A 41 9.57 -24.09 8.91
CA ARG A 41 10.73 -23.39 9.52
C ARG A 41 10.34 -22.43 10.63
N ASN A 42 9.13 -21.88 10.60
CA ASN A 42 8.65 -20.89 11.56
C ASN A 42 7.71 -21.49 12.62
N GLY A 43 8.04 -22.68 13.14
CA GLY A 43 7.33 -23.29 14.25
C GLY A 43 6.20 -24.25 13.84
N ASN A 44 6.31 -24.86 12.66
CA ASN A 44 5.33 -25.83 12.15
C ASN A 44 3.90 -25.27 12.08
N LEU A 45 3.79 -24.05 11.58
CA LEU A 45 2.51 -23.38 11.42
C LEU A 45 1.59 -24.18 10.45
N ASP A 46 0.30 -24.22 10.74
CA ASP A 46 -0.67 -24.80 9.84
C ASP A 46 -0.78 -23.99 8.55
N VAL A 47 -0.43 -24.61 7.43
CA VAL A 47 -0.40 -23.96 6.11
C VAL A 47 -1.78 -23.46 5.70
N ALA A 48 -2.84 -24.20 6.03
CA ALA A 48 -4.21 -23.81 5.69
C ALA A 48 -4.63 -22.58 6.49
N GLU A 49 -4.29 -22.50 7.76
CA GLU A 49 -4.55 -21.34 8.62
C GLU A 49 -3.78 -20.11 8.12
N VAL A 50 -2.49 -20.27 7.79
CA VAL A 50 -1.66 -19.18 7.26
C VAL A 50 -2.20 -18.67 5.92
N LEU A 51 -2.60 -19.57 5.02
CA LEU A 51 -3.19 -19.20 3.74
C LEU A 51 -4.54 -18.49 3.92
N ALA A 52 -5.38 -18.97 4.83
CA ALA A 52 -6.66 -18.32 5.16
C ALA A 52 -6.44 -16.89 5.71
N HIS A 53 -5.42 -16.71 6.55
CA HIS A 53 -5.04 -15.38 7.04
C HIS A 53 -4.56 -14.45 5.92
N ILE A 54 -3.72 -14.94 4.99
CA ILE A 54 -3.26 -14.17 3.82
C ILE A 54 -4.46 -13.75 2.96
N ARG A 55 -5.39 -14.66 2.69
CA ARG A 55 -6.62 -14.36 1.92
C ARG A 55 -7.49 -13.31 2.59
N SER A 56 -7.76 -13.46 3.88
CA SER A 56 -8.55 -12.49 4.65
C SER A 56 -7.90 -11.11 4.66
N SER A 57 -6.55 -11.05 4.81
CA SER A 57 -5.81 -9.80 4.73
C SER A 57 -5.93 -9.16 3.34
N HIS A 58 -5.86 -9.96 2.28
CA HIS A 58 -6.02 -9.49 0.90
C HIS A 58 -7.43 -8.93 0.63
N GLU A 59 -8.47 -9.59 1.13
CA GLU A 59 -9.85 -9.10 1.04
C GLU A 59 -10.06 -7.78 1.80
N GLN A 60 -9.39 -7.60 2.94
CA GLN A 60 -9.39 -6.34 3.68
C GLN A 60 -8.65 -5.24 2.91
N ASP A 61 -7.49 -5.56 2.35
CA ASP A 61 -6.72 -4.62 1.50
C ASP A 61 -7.54 -4.18 0.29
N ALA A 62 -8.27 -5.08 -0.36
CA ALA A 62 -9.13 -4.76 -1.50
C ALA A 62 -10.18 -3.69 -1.19
N LYS A 63 -10.67 -3.62 0.05
CA LYS A 63 -11.66 -2.61 0.49
C LYS A 63 -11.09 -1.20 0.61
N ILE A 64 -9.78 -1.09 0.79
CA ILE A 64 -9.09 0.20 0.94
C ILE A 64 -8.35 0.62 -0.33
N LEU A 65 -8.33 -0.22 -1.35
CA LEU A 65 -7.80 0.15 -2.66
C LEU A 65 -8.79 1.01 -3.44
N ILE A 66 -8.25 1.99 -4.18
CA ILE A 66 -9.00 2.77 -5.16
C ILE A 66 -8.33 2.62 -6.53
N GLU A 67 -9.14 2.40 -7.55
CA GLU A 67 -8.67 2.27 -8.93
C GLU A 67 -8.19 3.61 -9.49
N PRO A 68 -7.14 3.65 -10.34
CA PRO A 68 -6.64 4.90 -10.92
C PRO A 68 -7.71 5.73 -11.61
N LYS A 69 -8.57 5.10 -12.40
CA LYS A 69 -9.68 5.80 -13.10
C LYS A 69 -10.73 6.32 -12.14
N GLU A 70 -11.10 5.55 -11.13
CA GLU A 70 -12.04 5.96 -10.09
C GLU A 70 -11.49 7.18 -9.32
N LEU A 71 -10.21 7.15 -8.96
CA LEU A 71 -9.57 8.29 -8.30
C LEU A 71 -9.51 9.52 -9.22
N ALA A 72 -9.23 9.35 -10.50
CA ALA A 72 -9.18 10.47 -11.46
C ALA A 72 -10.53 11.17 -11.59
N GLU A 73 -11.62 10.41 -11.59
CA GLU A 73 -12.99 10.94 -11.59
C GLU A 73 -13.29 11.66 -10.27
N TRP A 74 -13.00 11.01 -9.14
CA TRP A 74 -13.24 11.57 -7.82
C TRP A 74 -12.41 12.85 -7.59
N TRP A 75 -11.14 12.84 -7.95
CA TRP A 75 -10.21 13.96 -7.83
C TRP A 75 -10.69 15.22 -8.60
N LYS A 76 -11.36 15.03 -9.73
CA LYS A 76 -11.96 16.14 -10.52
C LYS A 76 -13.22 16.72 -9.89
N GLN A 77 -14.00 15.89 -9.20
CA GLN A 77 -15.33 16.26 -8.68
C GLN A 77 -15.25 16.80 -7.25
N ASP A 78 -14.30 16.36 -6.46
CA ASP A 78 -14.20 16.67 -5.03
C ASP A 78 -12.82 17.20 -4.66
N SER A 79 -12.74 18.51 -4.50
CA SER A 79 -11.51 19.19 -4.06
C SER A 79 -11.16 18.94 -2.59
N SER A 80 -12.01 18.28 -1.82
CA SER A 80 -11.75 17.95 -0.42
C SER A 80 -10.81 16.75 -0.28
N VAL A 81 -10.71 15.88 -1.29
CA VAL A 81 -9.80 14.73 -1.30
C VAL A 81 -8.35 15.20 -1.15
N ARG A 82 -7.60 14.55 -0.29
CA ARG A 82 -6.14 14.76 -0.16
C ARG A 82 -5.40 13.61 -0.80
N LEU A 83 -4.48 13.93 -1.68
CA LEU A 83 -3.61 12.96 -2.33
C LEU A 83 -2.20 13.12 -1.78
N VAL A 84 -1.70 12.09 -1.07
CA VAL A 84 -0.42 12.15 -0.36
C VAL A 84 0.51 11.07 -0.87
N ASP A 85 1.67 11.49 -1.35
CA ASP A 85 2.73 10.65 -1.88
C ASP A 85 3.73 10.31 -0.78
N VAL A 86 4.00 9.02 -0.60
CA VAL A 86 4.92 8.51 0.45
C VAL A 86 6.28 8.08 -0.11
N ARG A 87 6.57 8.41 -1.38
CA ARG A 87 7.86 8.14 -2.01
C ARG A 87 8.96 9.09 -1.50
N SER A 88 10.17 8.90 -2.01
CA SER A 88 11.25 9.84 -1.75
C SER A 88 11.00 11.21 -2.39
N ARG A 89 11.69 12.22 -1.90
CA ARG A 89 11.60 13.59 -2.46
C ARG A 89 12.06 13.61 -3.91
N GLU A 90 13.12 12.91 -4.23
CA GLU A 90 13.70 12.82 -5.57
C GLU A 90 12.71 12.20 -6.56
N GLU A 91 12.00 11.15 -6.17
CA GLU A 91 10.97 10.53 -7.00
C GLU A 91 9.79 11.46 -7.21
N PHE A 92 9.35 12.13 -6.15
CA PHE A 92 8.23 13.08 -6.21
C PHE A 92 8.54 14.29 -7.08
N GLU A 93 9.74 14.86 -6.96
CA GLU A 93 10.19 15.98 -7.80
C GLU A 93 10.37 15.58 -9.27
N ALA A 94 10.78 14.34 -9.52
CA ALA A 94 10.93 13.83 -10.89
C ALA A 94 9.59 13.63 -11.61
N VAL A 95 8.59 13.11 -10.91
CA VAL A 95 7.23 12.94 -11.42
C VAL A 95 6.25 12.77 -10.25
N ASN A 96 5.13 13.47 -10.29
CA ASN A 96 4.06 13.38 -9.30
C ASN A 96 2.69 13.56 -9.97
N ILE A 97 1.64 13.14 -9.27
CA ILE A 97 0.26 13.44 -9.68
C ILE A 97 -0.01 14.91 -9.36
N ALA A 98 -0.49 15.65 -10.33
CA ALA A 98 -0.74 17.09 -10.19
C ALA A 98 -1.66 17.37 -8.99
N GLY A 99 -1.22 18.23 -8.06
CA GLY A 99 -1.95 18.57 -6.84
C GLY A 99 -1.72 17.60 -5.67
N SER A 100 -0.97 16.52 -5.83
CA SER A 100 -0.55 15.68 -4.71
C SER A 100 0.50 16.38 -3.83
N GLN A 101 0.59 15.95 -2.58
CA GLN A 101 1.53 16.46 -1.59
C GLN A 101 2.50 15.36 -1.17
N LEU A 102 3.79 15.66 -1.13
CA LEU A 102 4.77 14.75 -0.55
C LEU A 102 4.54 14.65 0.97
N LEU A 103 4.54 13.44 1.51
CA LEU A 103 4.42 13.23 2.95
C LEU A 103 5.62 13.84 3.68
N SER A 104 5.34 14.80 4.51
CA SER A 104 6.31 15.48 5.39
C SER A 104 5.79 15.48 6.82
N GLN A 105 6.62 15.87 7.79
CA GLN A 105 6.17 16.03 9.18
C GLN A 105 5.03 17.04 9.30
N ASP A 106 5.02 18.11 8.51
CA ASP A 106 3.97 19.11 8.53
C ASP A 106 2.67 18.57 7.93
N VAL A 107 2.73 17.87 6.79
CA VAL A 107 1.58 17.20 6.19
C VAL A 107 1.02 16.13 7.13
N MET A 108 1.89 15.35 7.79
CA MET A 108 1.48 14.37 8.79
C MET A 108 0.74 15.05 9.96
N ARG A 109 1.28 16.13 10.51
CA ARG A 109 0.62 16.88 11.61
C ARG A 109 -0.74 17.43 11.19
N GLN A 110 -0.87 17.95 9.97
CA GLN A 110 -2.15 18.45 9.44
C GLN A 110 -3.18 17.32 9.34
N ILE A 111 -2.79 16.17 8.75
CA ILE A 111 -3.68 15.01 8.61
C ILE A 111 -4.15 14.52 9.98
N MET A 112 -3.23 14.38 10.93
CA MET A 112 -3.56 13.90 12.28
C MET A 112 -4.37 14.92 13.08
N GLY A 113 -4.19 16.21 12.83
CA GLY A 113 -4.93 17.30 13.48
C GLY A 113 -6.39 17.40 13.04
N ASP A 114 -6.72 16.93 11.84
CA ASP A 114 -8.10 16.93 11.33
C ASP A 114 -9.00 15.88 12.05
N GLY A 115 -8.40 14.91 12.74
CA GLY A 115 -9.09 13.90 13.56
C GLY A 115 -10.09 13.04 12.80
N SER A 116 -11.20 12.65 13.45
CA SER A 116 -12.25 11.79 12.85
C SER A 116 -13.03 12.47 11.72
N ASN A 117 -12.99 13.80 11.63
CA ASN A 117 -13.57 14.57 10.54
C ASN A 117 -12.60 14.81 9.39
N ALA A 118 -11.48 14.08 9.35
CA ALA A 118 -10.49 14.21 8.32
C ALA A 118 -11.10 14.05 6.92
N ARG A 119 -10.66 14.92 6.04
CA ARG A 119 -10.99 14.83 4.61
C ARG A 119 -10.54 13.48 4.05
N PRO A 120 -11.20 12.97 3.01
CA PRO A 120 -10.77 11.74 2.37
C PRO A 120 -9.29 11.81 2.00
N LEU A 121 -8.54 10.76 2.34
CA LEU A 121 -7.11 10.68 2.14
C LEU A 121 -6.78 9.51 1.23
N VAL A 122 -6.07 9.76 0.16
CA VAL A 122 -5.54 8.72 -0.73
C VAL A 122 -4.01 8.74 -0.67
N ILE A 123 -3.44 7.60 -0.33
CA ILE A 123 -1.99 7.41 -0.25
C ILE A 123 -1.47 6.83 -1.56
N VAL A 124 -0.39 7.41 -2.05
CA VAL A 124 0.27 7.03 -3.29
C VAL A 124 1.72 6.66 -3.01
N ASP A 125 2.18 5.59 -3.62
CA ASP A 125 3.59 5.24 -3.73
C ASP A 125 3.93 4.86 -5.18
N HIS A 126 5.04 4.14 -5.40
CA HIS A 126 5.42 3.73 -6.75
C HIS A 126 4.49 2.66 -7.33
N GLN A 127 4.16 1.61 -6.56
CA GLN A 127 3.43 0.42 -7.03
C GLN A 127 2.27 -0.03 -6.12
N GLY A 128 1.89 0.73 -5.12
CA GLY A 128 0.80 0.40 -4.19
C GLY A 128 1.18 -0.61 -3.09
N LYS A 129 2.45 -0.75 -2.78
CA LYS A 129 2.96 -1.70 -1.75
C LYS A 129 3.21 -1.02 -0.41
N THR A 130 4.05 0.01 -0.40
CA THR A 130 4.40 0.80 0.79
C THR A 130 3.22 1.66 1.25
N ALA A 131 2.41 2.13 0.31
CA ALA A 131 1.21 2.92 0.59
C ALA A 131 0.22 2.19 1.49
N LEU A 132 0.09 0.87 1.36
CA LEU A 132 -0.78 0.06 2.23
C LEU A 132 -0.34 0.08 3.70
N ASP A 133 0.96 0.15 3.98
CA ASP A 133 1.47 0.27 5.35
C ASP A 133 1.15 1.65 5.93
N ALA A 134 1.28 2.70 5.13
CA ALA A 134 0.89 4.04 5.52
C ALA A 134 -0.62 4.15 5.77
N VAL A 135 -1.47 3.54 4.94
CA VAL A 135 -2.92 3.45 5.17
C VAL A 135 -3.21 2.75 6.50
N ALA A 136 -2.56 1.61 6.76
CA ALA A 136 -2.74 0.88 8.02
C ALA A 136 -2.32 1.72 9.24
N TYR A 137 -1.26 2.50 9.11
CA TYR A 137 -0.82 3.45 10.16
C TYR A 137 -1.90 4.50 10.45
N PHE A 138 -2.40 5.19 9.42
CA PHE A 138 -3.43 6.22 9.59
C PHE A 138 -4.74 5.65 10.16
N MET A 139 -5.17 4.50 9.67
CA MET A 139 -6.37 3.81 10.20
C MET A 139 -6.19 3.40 11.66
N GLY A 140 -5.01 2.93 12.04
CA GLY A 140 -4.67 2.62 13.44
C GLY A 140 -4.69 3.84 14.37
N HIS A 141 -4.56 5.04 13.81
CA HIS A 141 -4.67 6.31 14.55
C HIS A 141 -6.06 6.96 14.42
N GLY A 142 -7.07 6.21 13.98
CA GLY A 142 -8.47 6.61 13.99
C GLY A 142 -8.99 7.30 12.73
N LEU A 143 -8.18 7.45 11.68
CA LEU A 143 -8.67 7.95 10.39
C LEU A 143 -9.45 6.85 9.66
N GLN A 144 -10.70 7.14 9.28
CA GLN A 144 -11.58 6.14 8.65
C GLN A 144 -11.60 6.22 7.12
N ASN A 145 -11.44 7.41 6.55
CA ASN A 145 -11.54 7.67 5.11
C ASN A 145 -10.16 7.67 4.44
N VAL A 146 -9.39 6.60 4.64
CA VAL A 146 -8.06 6.46 4.05
C VAL A 146 -8.07 5.32 3.03
N ARG A 147 -7.57 5.60 1.82
CA ARG A 147 -7.44 4.63 0.73
C ARG A 147 -6.03 4.60 0.19
N CYS A 148 -5.70 3.55 -0.54
CA CYS A 148 -4.44 3.37 -1.25
C CYS A 148 -4.71 3.33 -2.75
N LEU A 149 -3.95 4.08 -3.54
CA LEU A 149 -4.01 3.99 -4.99
C LEU A 149 -3.48 2.63 -5.46
N ARG A 150 -4.35 1.82 -6.06
CA ARG A 150 -3.95 0.52 -6.61
C ARG A 150 -2.85 0.69 -7.65
N GLY A 151 -1.75 -0.05 -7.44
CA GLY A 151 -0.59 -0.02 -8.33
C GLY A 151 0.20 1.29 -8.33
N GLY A 152 -0.12 2.21 -7.42
CA GLY A 152 0.60 3.46 -7.22
C GLY A 152 0.64 4.38 -8.44
N ILE A 153 1.66 5.25 -8.49
CA ILE A 153 1.83 6.19 -9.61
C ILE A 153 2.12 5.48 -10.93
N ASP A 154 2.68 4.27 -10.92
CA ASP A 154 2.92 3.51 -12.15
C ASP A 154 1.61 3.10 -12.83
N ALA A 155 0.63 2.60 -12.06
CA ALA A 155 -0.71 2.31 -12.59
C ALA A 155 -1.47 3.59 -12.95
N TRP A 156 -1.32 4.66 -12.17
CA TRP A 156 -1.89 5.96 -12.51
C TRP A 156 -1.44 6.43 -13.89
N ALA A 157 -0.13 6.39 -14.16
CA ALA A 157 0.44 6.77 -15.45
C ALA A 157 -0.02 5.89 -16.62
N GLN A 158 -0.40 4.64 -16.35
CA GLN A 158 -0.89 3.74 -17.41
C GLN A 158 -2.37 3.92 -17.71
N GLU A 159 -3.18 4.13 -16.66
CA GLU A 159 -4.63 3.98 -16.75
C GLU A 159 -5.40 5.30 -16.68
N ALA A 160 -4.86 6.31 -15.98
CA ALA A 160 -5.50 7.60 -15.74
C ALA A 160 -4.83 8.76 -16.48
N GLU A 161 -3.50 8.74 -16.58
CA GLU A 161 -2.71 9.83 -17.19
C GLU A 161 -1.60 9.30 -18.11
N PRO A 162 -1.91 8.75 -19.30
CA PRO A 162 -0.93 8.11 -20.19
C PRO A 162 0.19 9.03 -20.70
N THR A 163 0.05 10.34 -20.52
CA THR A 163 1.09 11.33 -20.86
C THR A 163 2.14 11.49 -19.76
N MET A 164 1.87 10.97 -18.56
CA MET A 164 2.79 11.00 -17.45
C MET A 164 4.02 10.13 -17.72
N ARG A 165 5.20 10.66 -17.42
CA ARG A 165 6.45 9.91 -17.54
C ARG A 165 6.49 8.74 -16.53
N ARG A 166 6.76 7.54 -17.03
CA ARG A 166 6.99 6.36 -16.20
C ARG A 166 8.48 6.14 -15.96
N TYR A 167 8.81 5.60 -14.80
CA TYR A 167 10.16 5.16 -14.45
C TYR A 167 10.11 3.80 -13.74
N LYS A 168 11.24 3.09 -13.74
CA LYS A 168 11.41 1.84 -12.98
C LYS A 168 12.39 2.12 -11.86
N LEU A 169 12.09 1.61 -10.68
CA LEU A 169 13.08 1.52 -9.62
C LEU A 169 14.10 0.45 -10.01
N GLY A 170 15.37 0.79 -10.00
CA GLY A 170 16.47 -0.11 -10.32
C GLY A 170 16.66 -1.19 -9.26
#